data_dfb44c6a41a28617cf99ba85e53cd135
#
_entry.id   dfb44c6a41a28617cf99ba85e53cd135
#
_cell.length_a   1.000
_cell.length_b   1.000
_cell.length_c   1.000
_cell.angle_alpha   90.00
_cell.angle_beta   90.00
_cell.angle_gamma   90.00
#
_symmetry.space_group_name_H-M   'P 1'
#
loop_
_entity.id
_entity.type
_entity.pdbx_description
1 polymer ?
#
loop_
_entity_poly.entity_id
_entity_poly.type
_entity_poly.pdbx_seq_one_letter_code
_entity_poly.pdbx_strand_id
1 'polypeptide(L)'
;MVLNYIWVAFFVIAFIVALIKLLFMGNTEIFTELVNSTFTSSKTAFEISLGLTGILSLWLGIMKIGEQSGMINALSRWLSPVFCRLFPEIPKGHPAMGSIFMNLSANMLGLDNAATPMGLKAMKELQELNPRKDTATNPMVMFLVLNTSGLILIPISIMMYRAQMGATQPTDIFIPILITSAISTLVGVIAVSIAQRINLITVSYTHLRAHETLRHL
;
A
#
# COMPACT_ATOMS: atom_id res chain seq x y z
N MET A 1 -6.10 11.58 12.86
CA MET A 1 -7.33 11.86 13.63
C MET A 1 -8.57 11.17 13.03
N VAL A 2 -8.79 11.18 11.70
CA VAL A 2 -10.00 10.57 11.08
C VAL A 2 -10.17 9.09 11.44
N LEU A 3 -9.08 8.32 11.42
CA LEU A 3 -9.11 6.89 11.75
C LEU A 3 -9.63 6.60 13.17
N ASN A 4 -9.29 7.44 14.15
CA ASN A 4 -9.75 7.27 15.52
C ASN A 4 -11.27 7.45 15.62
N TYR A 5 -11.83 8.42 14.88
CA TYR A 5 -13.28 8.61 14.85
C TYR A 5 -14.00 7.43 14.21
N ILE A 6 -13.43 6.82 13.18
CA ILE A 6 -13.98 5.62 12.54
C ILE A 6 -13.99 4.45 13.53
N TRP A 7 -12.91 4.22 14.26
CA TRP A 7 -12.85 3.18 15.28
C TRP A 7 -13.88 3.39 16.40
N VAL A 8 -13.96 4.60 16.94
CA VAL A 8 -14.96 4.94 17.96
C VAL A 8 -16.38 4.76 17.41
N ALA A 9 -16.63 5.15 16.15
CA ALA A 9 -17.93 4.99 15.52
C ALA A 9 -18.35 3.52 15.42
N PHE A 10 -17.45 2.59 15.11
CA PHE A 10 -17.77 1.15 15.09
C PHE A 10 -18.22 0.65 16.46
N PHE A 11 -17.56 1.03 17.54
CA PHE A 11 -17.97 0.64 18.90
C PHE A 11 -19.31 1.25 19.28
N VAL A 12 -19.52 2.54 19.02
CA VAL A 12 -20.77 3.24 19.30
C VAL A 12 -21.94 2.63 18.50
N ILE A 13 -21.75 2.37 17.21
CA ILE A 13 -22.78 1.76 16.37
C ILE A 13 -23.13 0.35 16.88
N ALA A 14 -22.12 -0.47 17.19
CA ALA A 14 -22.35 -1.81 17.73
C ALA A 14 -23.17 -1.78 19.03
N PHE A 15 -22.86 -0.83 19.92
CA PHE A 15 -23.59 -0.66 21.18
C PHE A 15 -25.03 -0.19 20.96
N ILE A 16 -25.24 0.80 20.06
CA ILE A 16 -26.58 1.29 19.71
C ILE A 16 -27.43 0.17 19.10
N VAL A 17 -26.86 -0.61 18.19
CA VAL A 17 -27.56 -1.75 17.57
C VAL A 17 -27.93 -2.80 18.63
N ALA A 18 -27.03 -3.07 19.58
CA ALA A 18 -27.32 -3.98 20.70
C ALA A 18 -28.47 -3.47 21.56
N LEU A 19 -28.51 -2.16 21.88
CA LEU A 19 -29.62 -1.55 22.60
C LEU A 19 -30.95 -1.65 21.84
N ILE A 20 -30.94 -1.38 20.54
CA ILE A 20 -32.13 -1.50 19.69
C ILE A 20 -32.67 -2.94 19.71
N LYS A 21 -31.77 -3.94 19.55
CA LYS A 21 -32.14 -5.36 19.61
C LYS A 21 -32.71 -5.75 20.98
N LEU A 22 -32.13 -5.26 22.06
CA LEU A 22 -32.65 -5.50 23.41
C LEU A 22 -34.06 -4.91 23.60
N LEU A 23 -34.25 -3.62 23.25
CA LEU A 23 -35.46 -2.86 23.59
C LEU A 23 -36.63 -3.18 22.63
N PHE A 24 -36.37 -3.35 21.34
CA PHE A 24 -37.41 -3.53 20.32
C PHE A 24 -37.60 -4.99 19.90
N MET A 25 -36.58 -5.83 20.01
CA MET A 25 -36.67 -7.24 19.62
C MET A 25 -36.68 -8.19 20.83
N GLY A 26 -36.55 -7.67 22.04
CA GLY A 26 -36.55 -8.48 23.29
C GLY A 26 -35.38 -9.45 23.42
N ASN A 27 -34.28 -9.23 22.68
CA ASN A 27 -33.11 -10.10 22.75
C ASN A 27 -32.29 -9.77 23.99
N THR A 28 -32.51 -10.51 25.07
CA THR A 28 -31.79 -10.32 26.35
C THR A 28 -30.36 -10.85 26.31
N GLU A 29 -30.02 -11.72 25.34
CA GLU A 29 -28.70 -12.33 25.22
C GLU A 29 -27.72 -11.52 24.40
N ILE A 30 -28.19 -10.44 23.76
CA ILE A 30 -27.38 -9.68 22.79
C ILE A 30 -26.04 -9.17 23.37
N PHE A 31 -26.01 -8.76 24.64
CA PHE A 31 -24.78 -8.31 25.26
C PHE A 31 -23.81 -9.48 25.54
N THR A 32 -24.34 -10.64 25.91
CA THR A 32 -23.54 -11.87 26.05
C THR A 32 -22.95 -12.31 24.71
N GLU A 33 -23.74 -12.25 23.65
CA GLU A 33 -23.29 -12.52 22.28
C GLU A 33 -22.19 -11.52 21.84
N LEU A 34 -22.33 -10.24 22.17
CA LEU A 34 -21.35 -9.20 21.85
C LEU A 34 -20.02 -9.42 22.57
N VAL A 35 -20.07 -9.77 23.86
CA VAL A 35 -18.87 -10.11 24.64
C VAL A 35 -18.19 -11.37 24.08
N ASN A 36 -18.95 -12.43 23.83
CA ASN A 36 -18.43 -13.67 23.27
C ASN A 36 -17.83 -13.45 21.86
N SER A 37 -18.47 -12.65 21.03
CA SER A 37 -17.97 -12.27 19.70
C SER A 37 -16.64 -11.51 19.81
N THR A 38 -16.52 -10.61 20.80
CA THR A 38 -15.28 -9.87 21.05
C THR A 38 -14.13 -10.81 21.44
N PHE A 39 -14.37 -11.74 22.35
CA PHE A 39 -13.35 -12.74 22.73
C PHE A 39 -12.98 -13.67 21.58
N THR A 40 -13.96 -14.14 20.82
CA THR A 40 -13.74 -14.99 19.65
C THR A 40 -12.92 -14.24 18.58
N SER A 41 -13.28 -13.00 18.30
CA SER A 41 -12.55 -12.14 17.35
C SER A 41 -11.12 -11.89 17.81
N SER A 42 -10.90 -11.64 19.10
CA SER A 42 -9.57 -11.43 19.67
C SER A 42 -8.71 -12.69 19.55
N LYS A 43 -9.27 -13.86 19.83
CA LYS A 43 -8.58 -15.16 19.66
C LYS A 43 -8.21 -15.39 18.20
N THR A 44 -9.16 -15.20 17.28
CA THR A 44 -8.94 -15.35 15.84
C THR A 44 -7.86 -14.38 15.33
N ALA A 45 -7.88 -13.12 15.78
CA ALA A 45 -6.86 -12.14 15.42
C ALA A 45 -5.46 -12.58 15.90
N PHE A 46 -5.35 -13.11 17.10
CA PHE A 46 -4.07 -13.63 17.62
C PHE A 46 -3.57 -14.84 16.81
N GLU A 47 -4.44 -15.81 16.52
CA GLU A 47 -4.10 -17.01 15.74
C GLU A 47 -3.64 -16.64 14.32
N ILE A 48 -4.35 -15.71 13.66
CA ILE A 48 -3.96 -15.16 12.35
C ILE A 48 -2.60 -14.47 12.44
N SER A 49 -2.39 -13.62 13.44
CA SER A 49 -1.13 -12.89 13.62
C SER A 49 0.06 -13.82 13.82
N LEU A 50 -0.11 -14.87 14.62
CA LEU A 50 0.93 -15.86 14.87
C LEU A 50 1.28 -16.63 13.59
N GLY A 51 0.28 -17.10 12.85
CA GLY A 51 0.48 -17.81 11.60
C GLY A 51 1.11 -16.94 10.52
N LEU A 52 0.65 -15.69 10.38
CA LEU A 52 1.24 -14.72 9.44
C LEU A 52 2.70 -14.42 9.78
N THR A 53 3.05 -14.30 11.06
CA THR A 53 4.43 -14.04 11.49
C THR A 53 5.39 -15.10 10.96
N GLY A 54 5.03 -16.38 11.06
CA GLY A 54 5.86 -17.47 10.53
C GLY A 54 6.03 -17.40 9.00
N ILE A 55 4.91 -17.30 8.29
CA ILE A 55 4.93 -17.30 6.81
C ILE A 55 5.62 -16.05 6.27
N LEU A 56 5.34 -14.86 6.84
CA LEU A 56 5.99 -13.60 6.46
C LEU A 56 7.49 -13.66 6.73
N SER A 57 7.91 -14.19 7.88
CA SER A 57 9.34 -14.30 8.20
C SER A 57 10.08 -15.18 7.20
N LEU A 58 9.50 -16.34 6.85
CA LEU A 58 10.06 -17.23 5.82
C LEU A 58 10.16 -16.51 4.48
N TRP A 59 9.06 -15.87 4.06
CA TRP A 59 9.01 -15.19 2.78
C TRP A 59 9.96 -14.00 2.70
N LEU A 60 9.98 -13.16 3.72
CA LEU A 60 10.91 -12.03 3.79
C LEU A 60 12.36 -12.50 3.79
N GLY A 61 12.66 -13.64 4.41
CA GLY A 61 13.99 -14.27 4.34
C GLY A 61 14.37 -14.68 2.91
N ILE A 62 13.49 -15.36 2.20
CA ILE A 62 13.69 -15.75 0.79
C ILE A 62 13.87 -14.51 -0.10
N MET A 63 13.01 -13.51 0.08
CA MET A 63 13.07 -12.27 -0.70
C MET A 63 14.32 -11.45 -0.37
N LYS A 64 14.82 -11.49 0.86
CA LYS A 64 16.09 -10.84 1.24
C LYS A 64 17.28 -11.47 0.52
N ILE A 65 17.29 -12.79 0.33
CA ILE A 65 18.29 -13.47 -0.50
C ILE A 65 18.18 -13.00 -1.96
N GLY A 66 16.97 -12.93 -2.50
CA GLY A 66 16.70 -12.39 -3.84
C GLY A 66 17.18 -10.94 -4.01
N GLU A 67 16.93 -10.08 -3.03
CA GLU A 67 17.43 -8.71 -3.01
C GLU A 67 18.96 -8.67 -3.06
N GLN A 68 19.63 -9.43 -2.20
CA GLN A 68 21.08 -9.49 -2.14
C GLN A 68 21.69 -10.09 -3.41
N SER A 69 21.01 -11.01 -4.09
CA SER A 69 21.44 -11.57 -5.38
C SER A 69 21.35 -10.57 -6.56
N GLY A 70 20.81 -9.37 -6.33
CA GLY A 70 20.65 -8.34 -7.36
C GLY A 70 19.37 -8.45 -8.19
N MET A 71 18.40 -9.24 -7.78
CA MET A 71 17.13 -9.43 -8.48
C MET A 71 16.39 -8.11 -8.70
N ILE A 72 16.35 -7.23 -7.68
CA ILE A 72 15.72 -5.90 -7.79
C ILE A 72 16.44 -5.06 -8.85
N ASN A 73 17.78 -5.08 -8.85
CA ASN A 73 18.58 -4.35 -9.83
C ASN A 73 18.39 -4.87 -11.26
N ALA A 74 18.22 -6.19 -11.43
CA ALA A 74 17.94 -6.78 -12.74
C ALA A 74 16.54 -6.35 -13.24
N LEU A 75 15.52 -6.42 -12.38
CA LEU A 75 14.16 -5.99 -12.70
C LEU A 75 14.12 -4.50 -12.99
N SER A 76 14.79 -3.66 -12.19
CA SER A 76 14.89 -2.22 -12.42
C SER A 76 15.50 -1.90 -13.79
N ARG A 77 16.55 -2.58 -14.20
CA ARG A 77 17.17 -2.40 -15.53
C ARG A 77 16.24 -2.82 -16.67
N TRP A 78 15.53 -3.93 -16.50
CA TRP A 78 14.58 -4.41 -17.49
C TRP A 78 13.38 -3.46 -17.68
N LEU A 79 12.89 -2.87 -16.59
CA LEU A 79 11.76 -1.93 -16.59
C LEU A 79 12.17 -0.49 -16.97
N SER A 80 13.44 -0.14 -16.83
CA SER A 80 13.96 1.21 -17.07
C SER A 80 13.49 1.84 -18.39
N PRO A 81 13.51 1.18 -19.57
CA PRO A 81 13.11 1.81 -20.83
C PRO A 81 11.63 2.24 -20.85
N VAL A 82 10.77 1.52 -20.13
CA VAL A 82 9.34 1.87 -20.00
C VAL A 82 9.17 3.05 -19.06
N PHE A 83 9.76 2.97 -17.88
CA PHE A 83 9.60 4.00 -16.85
C PHE A 83 10.30 5.32 -17.22
N CYS A 84 11.42 5.30 -17.94
CA CYS A 84 12.04 6.53 -18.44
C CYS A 84 11.10 7.38 -19.31
N ARG A 85 10.14 6.76 -19.99
CA ARG A 85 9.13 7.48 -20.77
C ARG A 85 8.04 8.13 -19.92
N LEU A 86 7.83 7.63 -18.71
CA LEU A 86 6.83 8.17 -17.77
C LEU A 86 7.37 9.37 -16.99
N PHE A 87 8.69 9.55 -16.95
CA PHE A 87 9.37 10.61 -16.18
C PHE A 87 10.26 11.49 -17.06
N PRO A 88 9.72 12.12 -18.14
CA PRO A 88 10.53 12.89 -19.08
C PRO A 88 11.16 14.16 -18.46
N GLU A 89 10.60 14.68 -17.37
CA GLU A 89 11.06 15.88 -16.68
C GLU A 89 12.25 15.63 -15.75
N ILE A 90 12.59 14.37 -15.46
CA ILE A 90 13.75 14.04 -14.63
C ILE A 90 15.00 14.02 -15.50
N PRO A 91 16.05 14.77 -15.15
CA PRO A 91 17.30 14.78 -15.91
C PRO A 91 17.92 13.38 -16.02
N LYS A 92 18.48 13.07 -17.19
CA LYS A 92 19.16 11.79 -17.41
C LYS A 92 20.31 11.63 -16.42
N GLY A 93 20.36 10.49 -15.76
CA GLY A 93 21.39 10.18 -14.75
C GLY A 93 21.12 10.73 -13.34
N HIS A 94 19.98 11.40 -13.12
CA HIS A 94 19.64 11.87 -11.79
C HIS A 94 19.33 10.68 -10.84
N PRO A 95 19.80 10.71 -9.56
CA PRO A 95 19.60 9.62 -8.59
C PRO A 95 18.14 9.21 -8.38
N ALA A 96 17.20 10.17 -8.47
CA ALA A 96 15.76 9.91 -8.31
C ALA A 96 15.24 8.80 -9.22
N MET A 97 15.76 8.69 -10.46
CA MET A 97 15.36 7.61 -11.36
C MET A 97 15.73 6.24 -10.80
N GLY A 98 16.93 6.10 -10.24
CA GLY A 98 17.37 4.87 -9.59
C GLY A 98 16.49 4.50 -8.40
N SER A 99 16.22 5.46 -7.52
CA SER A 99 15.37 5.27 -6.34
C SER A 99 13.92 4.92 -6.72
N ILE A 100 13.35 5.56 -7.75
CA ILE A 100 12.03 5.23 -8.31
C ILE A 100 12.00 3.79 -8.83
N PHE A 101 12.99 3.38 -9.63
CA PHE A 101 13.01 2.04 -10.20
C PHE A 101 13.16 0.96 -9.13
N MET A 102 14.00 1.21 -8.15
CA MET A 102 14.17 0.29 -7.02
C MET A 102 12.90 0.16 -6.19
N ASN A 103 12.21 1.26 -5.90
CA ASN A 103 10.92 1.25 -5.21
C ASN A 103 9.86 0.47 -5.98
N LEU A 104 9.65 0.80 -7.26
CA LEU A 104 8.64 0.13 -8.09
C LEU A 104 8.94 -1.36 -8.26
N SER A 105 10.22 -1.72 -8.49
CA SER A 105 10.62 -3.12 -8.59
C SER A 105 10.40 -3.89 -7.30
N ALA A 106 10.68 -3.28 -6.15
CA ALA A 106 10.43 -3.89 -4.84
C ALA A 106 8.93 -4.10 -4.60
N ASN A 107 8.10 -3.10 -4.92
CA ASN A 107 6.64 -3.22 -4.83
C ASN A 107 6.09 -4.32 -5.75
N MET A 108 6.57 -4.41 -6.99
CA MET A 108 6.15 -5.46 -7.93
C MET A 108 6.45 -6.86 -7.40
N LEU A 109 7.51 -7.02 -6.62
CA LEU A 109 7.90 -8.28 -6.00
C LEU A 109 7.23 -8.52 -4.63
N GLY A 110 6.39 -7.59 -4.15
CA GLY A 110 5.74 -7.70 -2.84
C GLY A 110 6.68 -7.46 -1.66
N LEU A 111 7.74 -6.67 -1.86
CA LEU A 111 8.75 -6.31 -0.86
C LEU A 111 8.43 -4.95 -0.21
N ASP A 112 7.26 -4.82 0.42
CA ASP A 112 6.76 -3.55 0.98
C ASP A 112 7.77 -2.90 1.96
N ASN A 113 8.45 -3.72 2.78
CA ASN A 113 9.44 -3.24 3.74
C ASN A 113 10.69 -2.63 3.05
N ALA A 114 11.11 -3.17 1.92
CA ALA A 114 12.21 -2.63 1.13
C ALA A 114 11.77 -1.46 0.25
N ALA A 115 10.54 -1.50 -0.25
CA ALA A 115 9.98 -0.46 -1.10
C ALA A 115 9.81 0.87 -0.36
N THR A 116 9.32 0.86 0.88
CA THR A 116 9.02 2.08 1.64
C THR A 116 10.21 3.03 1.79
N PRO A 117 11.40 2.62 2.29
CA PRO A 117 12.54 3.53 2.38
C PRO A 117 13.05 4.02 1.02
N MET A 118 12.94 3.19 -0.03
CA MET A 118 13.29 3.58 -1.39
C MET A 118 12.32 4.62 -1.95
N GLY A 119 11.03 4.49 -1.65
CA GLY A 119 9.99 5.46 -2.04
C GLY A 119 10.17 6.82 -1.36
N LEU A 120 10.47 6.82 -0.05
CA LEU A 120 10.77 8.04 0.69
C LEU A 120 12.03 8.73 0.14
N LYS A 121 13.07 7.95 -0.19
CA LYS A 121 14.28 8.46 -0.82
C LYS A 121 13.98 9.07 -2.20
N ALA A 122 13.23 8.37 -3.04
CA ALA A 122 12.82 8.86 -4.36
C ALA A 122 12.05 10.19 -4.24
N MET A 123 11.09 10.31 -3.32
CA MET A 123 10.35 11.55 -3.12
C MET A 123 11.24 12.69 -2.62
N LYS A 124 12.22 12.41 -1.76
CA LYS A 124 13.19 13.42 -1.31
C LYS A 124 14.04 13.92 -2.48
N GLU A 125 14.56 13.03 -3.30
CA GLU A 125 15.37 13.36 -4.48
C GLU A 125 14.54 14.12 -5.55
N LEU A 126 13.24 13.77 -5.72
CA LEU A 126 12.31 14.52 -6.55
C LEU A 126 12.03 15.92 -5.99
N GLN A 127 11.98 16.05 -4.66
CA GLN A 127 11.78 17.34 -4.00
C GLN A 127 12.99 18.27 -4.16
N GLU A 128 14.18 17.73 -4.33
CA GLU A 128 15.38 18.52 -4.66
C GLU A 128 15.26 19.20 -6.03
N LEU A 129 14.69 18.50 -7.01
CA LEU A 129 14.40 19.01 -8.36
C LEU A 129 13.19 19.97 -8.41
N ASN A 130 12.38 20.01 -7.36
CA ASN A 130 11.14 20.75 -7.35
C ASN A 130 11.39 22.27 -7.22
N PRO A 131 11.00 23.10 -8.20
CA PRO A 131 11.15 24.55 -8.13
C PRO A 131 10.21 25.23 -7.14
N ARG A 132 9.06 24.61 -6.84
CA ARG A 132 8.07 25.08 -5.86
C ARG A 132 7.89 24.05 -4.74
N LYS A 133 8.49 24.29 -3.59
CA LYS A 133 8.58 23.33 -2.50
C LYS A 133 7.22 22.99 -1.85
N ASP A 134 6.21 23.79 -2.07
CA ASP A 134 4.83 23.67 -1.57
C ASP A 134 3.87 22.96 -2.54
N THR A 135 4.33 22.67 -3.75
CA THR A 135 3.48 22.08 -4.80
C THR A 135 4.16 20.85 -5.38
N ALA A 136 3.42 19.75 -5.56
CA ALA A 136 3.96 18.55 -6.20
C ALA A 136 4.22 18.76 -7.69
N THR A 137 5.35 18.25 -8.18
CA THR A 137 5.68 18.23 -9.60
C THR A 137 5.02 17.05 -10.32
N ASN A 138 4.93 17.10 -11.64
CA ASN A 138 4.40 16.00 -12.45
C ASN A 138 5.09 14.65 -12.18
N PRO A 139 6.43 14.56 -12.06
CA PRO A 139 7.09 13.32 -11.67
C PRO A 139 6.68 12.80 -10.29
N MET A 140 6.48 13.68 -9.31
CA MET A 140 6.02 13.28 -7.98
C MET A 140 4.60 12.70 -8.03
N VAL A 141 3.69 13.35 -8.76
CA VAL A 141 2.32 12.87 -8.95
C VAL A 141 2.30 11.53 -9.68
N MET A 142 3.06 11.39 -10.77
CA MET A 142 3.18 10.13 -11.51
C MET A 142 3.72 9.01 -10.62
N PHE A 143 4.75 9.28 -9.83
CA PHE A 143 5.33 8.31 -8.91
C PHE A 143 4.34 7.87 -7.83
N LEU A 144 3.56 8.80 -7.25
CA LEU A 144 2.50 8.47 -6.29
C LEU A 144 1.41 7.61 -6.92
N VAL A 145 0.99 7.91 -8.13
CA VAL A 145 -0.04 7.12 -8.84
C VAL A 145 0.46 5.70 -9.12
N LEU A 146 1.70 5.53 -9.58
CA LEU A 146 2.29 4.21 -9.78
C LEU A 146 2.36 3.38 -8.49
N ASN A 147 2.68 4.02 -7.35
CA ASN A 147 2.68 3.35 -6.05
C ASN A 147 1.24 3.02 -5.58
N THR A 148 0.30 3.95 -5.74
CA THR A 148 -1.09 3.78 -5.28
C THR A 148 -1.85 2.75 -6.13
N SER A 149 -1.62 2.71 -7.44
CA SER A 149 -2.22 1.72 -8.35
C SER A 149 -1.67 0.32 -8.15
N GLY A 150 -0.44 0.22 -7.62
CA GLY A 150 0.15 -1.00 -7.08
C GLY A 150 0.22 -2.15 -8.07
N LEU A 151 1.04 -2.03 -9.13
CA LEU A 151 1.31 -3.18 -9.99
C LEU A 151 2.05 -4.26 -9.19
N ILE A 152 1.34 -5.35 -8.89
CA ILE A 152 1.85 -6.46 -8.08
C ILE A 152 2.04 -7.66 -8.99
N LEU A 153 3.27 -8.16 -9.09
CA LEU A 153 3.57 -9.41 -9.81
C LEU A 153 3.33 -10.63 -8.93
N ILE A 154 3.63 -10.52 -7.64
CA ILE A 154 3.51 -11.64 -6.70
C ILE A 154 2.71 -11.19 -5.47
N PRO A 155 1.39 -11.46 -5.40
CA PRO A 155 0.50 -10.99 -4.32
C PRO A 155 0.57 -11.89 -3.08
N ILE A 156 1.74 -12.03 -2.47
CA ILE A 156 1.99 -12.99 -1.41
C ILE A 156 1.14 -12.75 -0.19
N SER A 157 1.03 -11.53 0.28
CA SER A 157 0.27 -11.19 1.47
C SER A 157 -1.18 -11.68 1.38
N ILE A 158 -1.81 -11.52 0.22
CA ILE A 158 -3.20 -11.95 0.00
C ILE A 158 -3.30 -13.47 -0.08
N MET A 159 -2.36 -14.12 -0.80
CA MET A 159 -2.34 -15.58 -0.86
C MET A 159 -2.13 -16.21 0.52
N MET A 160 -1.29 -15.59 1.36
CA MET A 160 -1.08 -16.02 2.73
C MET A 160 -2.34 -15.87 3.61
N TYR A 161 -3.03 -14.71 3.54
CA TYR A 161 -4.31 -14.53 4.24
C TYR A 161 -5.32 -15.59 3.81
N ARG A 162 -5.44 -15.87 2.53
CA ARG A 162 -6.33 -16.92 2.03
C ARG A 162 -5.97 -18.31 2.57
N ALA A 163 -4.69 -18.65 2.60
CA ALA A 163 -4.22 -19.91 3.16
C ALA A 163 -4.54 -20.03 4.66
N GLN A 164 -4.30 -18.99 5.42
CA GLN A 164 -4.61 -18.90 6.84
C GLN A 164 -6.12 -19.05 7.14
N MET A 165 -6.95 -18.47 6.28
CA MET A 165 -8.41 -18.56 6.39
C MET A 165 -8.98 -19.88 5.84
N GLY A 166 -8.13 -20.86 5.53
CA GLY A 166 -8.55 -22.20 5.11
C GLY A 166 -9.04 -22.29 3.67
N ALA A 167 -8.65 -21.36 2.80
CA ALA A 167 -8.99 -21.47 1.37
C ALA A 167 -8.38 -22.75 0.77
N THR A 168 -9.18 -23.53 0.03
CA THR A 168 -8.74 -24.76 -0.61
C THR A 168 -7.66 -24.54 -1.66
N GLN A 169 -7.72 -23.40 -2.35
CA GLN A 169 -6.74 -22.98 -3.35
C GLN A 169 -6.36 -21.51 -3.13
N PRO A 170 -5.40 -21.21 -2.26
CA PRO A 170 -4.99 -19.84 -1.94
C PRO A 170 -4.44 -19.07 -3.15
N THR A 171 -3.87 -19.78 -4.13
CA THR A 171 -3.21 -19.20 -5.31
C THR A 171 -4.14 -18.80 -6.45
N ASP A 172 -5.41 -19.19 -6.45
CA ASP A 172 -6.39 -18.87 -7.51
C ASP A 172 -6.53 -17.36 -7.76
N ILE A 173 -6.27 -16.57 -6.73
CA ILE A 173 -6.35 -15.10 -6.80
C ILE A 173 -5.17 -14.48 -7.58
N PHE A 174 -4.13 -15.24 -7.89
CA PHE A 174 -2.91 -14.73 -8.53
C PHE A 174 -3.19 -14.02 -9.86
N ILE A 175 -3.82 -14.72 -10.79
CA ILE A 175 -4.13 -14.16 -12.12
C ILE A 175 -5.12 -13.00 -12.05
N PRO A 176 -6.25 -13.08 -11.31
CA PRO A 176 -7.13 -11.94 -11.10
C PRO A 176 -6.42 -10.69 -10.55
N ILE A 177 -5.55 -10.83 -9.55
CA ILE A 177 -4.81 -9.68 -8.99
C ILE A 177 -3.83 -9.12 -10.01
N LEU A 178 -3.11 -9.95 -10.74
CA LEU A 178 -2.18 -9.50 -11.77
C LEU A 178 -2.89 -8.67 -12.84
N ILE A 179 -4.03 -9.16 -13.34
CA ILE A 179 -4.81 -8.47 -14.36
C ILE A 179 -5.40 -7.15 -13.82
N THR A 180 -6.01 -7.19 -12.65
CA THR A 180 -6.66 -5.99 -12.06
C THR A 180 -5.63 -4.93 -11.69
N SER A 181 -4.49 -5.30 -11.12
CA SER A 181 -3.42 -4.34 -10.80
C SER A 181 -2.79 -3.75 -12.06
N ALA A 182 -2.61 -4.55 -13.12
CA ALA A 182 -2.13 -4.06 -14.41
C ALA A 182 -3.10 -3.06 -15.05
N ILE A 183 -4.41 -3.37 -15.06
CA ILE A 183 -5.46 -2.46 -15.56
C ILE A 183 -5.50 -1.19 -14.71
N SER A 184 -5.49 -1.31 -13.39
CA SER A 184 -5.48 -0.16 -12.46
C SER A 184 -4.31 0.76 -12.74
N THR A 185 -3.10 0.20 -12.89
CA THR A 185 -1.89 0.97 -13.18
C THR A 185 -1.98 1.64 -14.56
N LEU A 186 -2.46 0.93 -15.57
CA LEU A 186 -2.63 1.49 -16.90
C LEU A 186 -3.60 2.67 -16.90
N VAL A 187 -4.77 2.50 -16.28
CA VAL A 187 -5.78 3.57 -16.14
C VAL A 187 -5.23 4.75 -15.35
N GLY A 188 -4.53 4.50 -14.24
CA GLY A 188 -3.89 5.54 -13.42
C GLY A 188 -2.86 6.34 -14.22
N VAL A 189 -1.97 5.67 -14.96
CA VAL A 189 -0.95 6.32 -15.80
C VAL A 189 -1.60 7.14 -16.91
N ILE A 190 -2.63 6.62 -17.59
CA ILE A 190 -3.36 7.35 -18.62
C ILE A 190 -4.04 8.59 -18.03
N ALA A 191 -4.74 8.44 -16.92
CA ALA A 191 -5.45 9.54 -16.27
C ALA A 191 -4.50 10.67 -15.87
N VAL A 192 -3.36 10.33 -15.23
CA VAL A 192 -2.35 11.32 -14.84
C VAL A 192 -1.71 11.96 -16.06
N SER A 193 -1.38 11.18 -17.09
CA SER A 193 -0.78 11.72 -18.32
C SER A 193 -1.71 12.70 -19.05
N ILE A 194 -3.02 12.44 -19.04
CA ILE A 194 -4.02 13.36 -19.58
C ILE A 194 -4.12 14.60 -18.70
N ALA A 195 -4.23 14.43 -17.38
CA ALA A 195 -4.37 15.53 -16.44
C ALA A 195 -3.15 16.48 -16.45
N GLN A 196 -1.95 15.95 -16.59
CA GLN A 196 -0.71 16.73 -16.75
C GLN A 196 -0.72 17.57 -18.03
N ARG A 197 -1.26 17.05 -19.16
CA ARG A 197 -1.36 17.80 -20.42
C ARG A 197 -2.37 18.94 -20.36
N ILE A 198 -3.42 18.81 -19.56
CA ILE A 198 -4.50 19.81 -19.47
C ILE A 198 -4.23 20.83 -18.33
N ASN A 199 -3.06 20.77 -17.68
CA ASN A 199 -2.71 21.61 -16.50
C ASN A 199 -3.76 21.58 -15.39
N LEU A 200 -4.55 20.50 -15.27
CA LEU A 200 -5.62 20.34 -14.27
C LEU A 200 -5.09 20.01 -12.88
N ILE A 201 -3.84 19.58 -12.75
CA ILE A 201 -3.29 19.16 -11.47
C ILE A 201 -2.25 20.15 -10.98
N THR A 202 -2.70 21.18 -10.28
CA THR A 202 -1.85 21.88 -9.32
C THR A 202 -2.21 21.35 -7.94
N VAL A 203 -1.55 20.31 -7.47
CA VAL A 203 -1.77 19.78 -6.11
C VAL A 203 -0.97 20.62 -5.13
N SER A 204 -1.64 21.56 -4.48
CA SER A 204 -1.08 22.29 -3.35
C SER A 204 -1.12 21.39 -2.11
N TYR A 205 0.05 20.93 -1.66
CA TYR A 205 0.19 20.18 -0.41
C TYR A 205 0.15 21.13 0.78
N THR A 206 -1.04 21.59 1.18
CA THR A 206 -1.18 22.44 2.37
C THR A 206 -1.10 21.65 3.69
N HIS A 207 -1.05 20.31 3.69
CA HIS A 207 -1.16 19.50 4.91
C HIS A 207 -0.26 18.27 5.07
N LEU A 208 0.78 18.09 4.27
CA LEU A 208 1.76 17.05 4.53
C LEU A 208 3.10 17.64 4.99
N ARG A 209 3.12 18.24 6.18
CA ARG A 209 4.36 18.41 6.93
C ARG A 209 4.82 17.04 7.40
N ALA A 210 5.61 16.36 6.60
CA ALA A 210 6.28 15.11 6.97
C ALA A 210 7.28 15.28 8.13
N HIS A 211 7.38 16.47 8.71
CA HIS A 211 8.30 16.81 9.80
C HIS A 211 7.70 16.74 11.20
N GLU A 212 6.40 16.53 11.35
CA GLU A 212 5.80 16.50 12.71
C GLU A 212 5.83 15.11 13.35
N THR A 213 6.02 14.03 12.59
CA THR A 213 6.10 12.66 13.14
C THR A 213 7.46 12.32 13.77
N LEU A 214 8.51 13.09 13.54
CA LEU A 214 9.85 12.83 14.09
C LEU A 214 10.20 13.71 15.30
N ARG A 215 9.30 14.57 15.80
CA ARG A 215 9.54 15.43 16.96
C ARG A 215 8.92 14.93 18.26
N HIS A 216 8.25 13.79 18.25
CA HIS A 216 7.58 13.20 19.41
C HIS A 216 7.94 11.72 19.65
N LEU A 217 9.18 11.33 19.31
CA LEU A 217 9.80 10.11 19.83
C LEU A 217 11.06 10.46 20.60
#